data_1f5347af1affb75156a577e5b6af8511
#
_entry.id   1f5347af1affb75156a577e5b6af8511
#
_cell.length_a   1.000
_cell.length_b   1.000
_cell.length_c   1.000
_cell.angle_alpha   90.00
_cell.angle_beta   90.00
_cell.angle_gamma   90.00
#
_symmetry.space_group_name_H-M   'P 1'
#
loop_
_entity.id
_entity.type
_entity.pdbx_description
1 polymer ?
#
loop_
_entity_poly.entity_id
_entity_poly.type
_entity_poly.pdbx_seq_one_letter_code
_entity_poly.pdbx_strand_id
1 'polypeptide(L)'
;FPWAGGGALPYRPWREALGETAAVVPVRLPGRETRAGEAAFEKLEPLVEALLEQIRPYTGSPYSFFGHSMGAGISFELSRALRRAGLTLPVSLHVSGARAPQYRLNHVPPPEPTMRDFIEELRRLEGFPPSVLNNPELLKLALPALLSDARLYRQYRYEPGELLALPLFAYGGEADPNVTQTHLKAWSEQTSRSFRCAEFRGGHFYLETSQAALLAALKADLA
;
A
#
# COMPACT_ATOMS: atom_id res chain seq x y z
N PHE A 1 4.23 -2.83 -2.28
CA PHE A 1 3.58 -1.68 -2.93
C PHE A 1 3.68 -0.46 -2.01
N PRO A 2 4.13 0.70 -2.52
CA PRO A 2 4.37 1.88 -1.71
C PRO A 2 3.07 2.63 -1.37
N TRP A 3 3.15 3.50 -0.37
CA TRP A 3 2.15 4.51 -0.04
C TRP A 3 2.12 5.65 -1.06
N ALA A 4 1.15 6.53 -0.97
CA ALA A 4 1.04 7.70 -1.84
C ALA A 4 2.31 8.57 -1.77
N GLY A 5 2.91 8.88 -2.90
CA GLY A 5 4.20 9.56 -3.02
C GLY A 5 5.42 8.71 -2.66
N GLY A 6 5.23 7.51 -2.10
CA GLY A 6 6.32 6.58 -1.78
C GLY A 6 6.91 5.93 -3.01
N GLY A 7 8.12 5.39 -2.86
CA GLY A 7 8.86 4.70 -3.91
C GLY A 7 9.42 3.36 -3.45
N ALA A 8 10.42 2.88 -4.17
CA ALA A 8 11.08 1.60 -3.89
C ALA A 8 12.16 1.71 -2.80
N LEU A 9 12.73 2.88 -2.59
CA LEU A 9 13.87 3.10 -1.69
C LEU A 9 13.61 2.70 -0.23
N PRO A 10 12.46 2.99 0.39
CA PRO A 10 12.18 2.59 1.77
C PRO A 10 12.20 1.09 2.02
N TYR A 11 11.97 0.28 0.99
CA TYR A 11 11.99 -1.19 1.09
C TYR A 11 13.37 -1.80 0.85
N ARG A 12 14.40 -0.99 0.58
CA ARG A 12 15.76 -1.49 0.33
C ARG A 12 16.36 -2.26 1.51
N PRO A 13 16.21 -1.80 2.78
CA PRO A 13 16.71 -2.55 3.94
C PRO A 13 15.98 -3.90 4.16
N TRP A 14 14.76 -4.03 3.65
CA TRP A 14 13.97 -5.26 3.80
C TRP A 14 14.61 -6.46 3.07
N ARG A 15 15.37 -6.20 2.00
CA ARG A 15 16.07 -7.26 1.24
C ARG A 15 17.04 -8.05 2.10
N GLU A 16 17.80 -7.36 2.94
CA GLU A 16 18.72 -8.01 3.87
C GLU A 16 17.96 -8.72 4.99
N ALA A 17 16.98 -8.02 5.57
CA ALA A 17 16.21 -8.54 6.68
C ALA A 17 15.37 -9.78 6.33
N LEU A 18 14.82 -9.90 5.13
CA LEU A 18 13.96 -11.01 4.68
C LEU A 18 14.68 -12.01 3.76
N GLY A 19 15.95 -11.77 3.41
CA GLY A 19 16.65 -12.45 2.31
C GLY A 19 16.69 -13.97 2.37
N GLU A 20 16.65 -14.57 3.56
CA GLU A 20 16.57 -16.04 3.72
C GLU A 20 15.13 -16.57 3.59
N THR A 21 14.13 -15.71 3.83
CA THR A 21 12.71 -16.08 3.80
C THR A 21 12.09 -15.79 2.44
N ALA A 22 12.35 -14.59 1.89
CA ALA A 22 11.77 -14.16 0.64
C ALA A 22 12.62 -13.10 -0.08
N ALA A 23 12.67 -13.16 -1.39
CA ALA A 23 13.23 -12.10 -2.22
C ALA A 23 12.28 -10.89 -2.24
N VAL A 24 12.77 -9.73 -1.80
CA VAL A 24 11.97 -8.49 -1.79
C VAL A 24 12.08 -7.78 -3.14
N VAL A 25 10.95 -7.58 -3.79
CA VAL A 25 10.82 -6.88 -5.09
C VAL A 25 9.97 -5.63 -4.90
N PRO A 26 10.57 -4.46 -4.59
CA PRO A 26 9.82 -3.23 -4.43
C PRO A 26 9.20 -2.77 -5.75
N VAL A 27 7.91 -2.47 -5.74
CA VAL A 27 7.20 -1.93 -6.90
C VAL A 27 7.47 -0.42 -7.00
N ARG A 28 7.95 0.01 -8.18
CA ARG A 28 8.13 1.42 -8.51
C ARG A 28 7.06 1.88 -9.47
N LEU A 29 6.18 2.73 -9.00
CA LEU A 29 5.12 3.31 -9.82
C LEU A 29 5.68 4.40 -10.76
N PRO A 30 5.02 4.69 -11.90
CA PRO A 30 5.39 5.83 -12.75
C PRO A 30 5.36 7.18 -12.03
N GLY A 31 6.07 8.16 -12.57
CA GLY A 31 6.12 9.54 -12.06
C GLY A 31 7.08 9.75 -10.89
N ARG A 32 7.92 8.73 -10.53
CA ARG A 32 8.83 8.82 -9.38
C ARG A 32 10.16 8.11 -9.59
N GLU A 33 11.17 8.48 -8.83
CA GLU A 33 12.51 7.91 -8.85
C GLU A 33 13.04 7.78 -10.30
N THR A 34 13.51 6.61 -10.73
CA THR A 34 14.00 6.40 -12.10
C THR A 34 12.91 6.42 -13.18
N ARG A 35 11.62 6.46 -12.77
CA ARG A 35 10.47 6.56 -13.67
C ARG A 35 9.80 7.95 -13.61
N ALA A 36 10.53 8.99 -13.14
CA ALA A 36 10.01 10.35 -12.97
C ALA A 36 9.52 10.99 -14.28
N GLY A 37 10.07 10.56 -15.42
CA GLY A 37 9.65 11.05 -16.76
C GLY A 37 8.36 10.38 -17.30
N GLU A 38 7.84 9.37 -16.62
CA GLU A 38 6.60 8.69 -17.03
C GLU A 38 5.38 9.36 -16.40
N ALA A 39 4.26 9.40 -17.13
CA ALA A 39 3.00 9.90 -16.60
C ALA A 39 2.51 9.01 -15.43
N ALA A 40 2.20 9.63 -14.30
CA ALA A 40 1.60 8.92 -13.17
C ALA A 40 0.11 8.60 -13.45
N PHE A 41 -0.39 7.52 -12.87
CA PHE A 41 -1.79 7.17 -12.93
C PHE A 41 -2.61 8.03 -11.94
N GLU A 42 -3.78 8.46 -12.38
CA GLU A 42 -4.74 9.20 -11.53
C GLU A 42 -5.99 8.37 -11.17
N LYS A 43 -6.07 7.12 -11.67
CA LYS A 43 -7.15 6.16 -11.37
C LYS A 43 -6.55 4.80 -11.02
N LEU A 44 -7.22 4.08 -10.11
CA LEU A 44 -6.74 2.79 -9.63
C LEU A 44 -6.86 1.69 -10.69
N GLU A 45 -7.95 1.67 -11.43
CA GLU A 45 -8.24 0.61 -12.39
C GLU A 45 -7.16 0.54 -13.49
N PRO A 46 -6.79 1.62 -14.22
CA PRO A 46 -5.70 1.58 -15.19
C PRO A 46 -4.34 1.22 -14.58
N LEU A 47 -4.07 1.64 -13.34
CA LEU A 47 -2.85 1.24 -12.64
C LEU A 47 -2.83 -0.27 -12.39
N VAL A 48 -3.94 -0.85 -11.91
CA VAL A 48 -4.06 -2.28 -11.65
C VAL A 48 -3.92 -3.09 -12.93
N GLU A 49 -4.50 -2.65 -14.04
CA GLU A 49 -4.35 -3.29 -15.36
C GLU A 49 -2.88 -3.29 -15.81
N ALA A 50 -2.19 -2.15 -15.70
CA ALA A 50 -0.77 -2.06 -16.03
C ALA A 50 0.11 -2.94 -15.13
N LEU A 51 -0.21 -3.03 -13.84
CA LEU A 51 0.48 -3.89 -12.88
C LEU A 51 0.21 -5.37 -13.15
N LEU A 52 -1.01 -5.73 -13.57
CA LEU A 52 -1.38 -7.10 -13.92
C LEU A 52 -0.47 -7.65 -15.04
N GLU A 53 -0.22 -6.87 -16.07
CA GLU A 53 0.69 -7.25 -17.14
C GLU A 53 2.14 -7.37 -16.67
N GLN A 54 2.58 -6.47 -15.79
CA GLN A 54 3.95 -6.47 -15.27
C GLN A 54 4.21 -7.61 -14.28
N ILE A 55 3.22 -8.03 -13.49
CA ILE A 55 3.37 -9.11 -12.51
C ILE A 55 3.28 -10.52 -13.15
N ARG A 56 2.66 -10.66 -14.31
CA ARG A 56 2.44 -11.93 -15.01
C ARG A 56 3.69 -12.82 -15.08
N PRO A 57 4.89 -12.33 -15.41
CA PRO A 57 6.09 -13.16 -15.43
C PRO A 57 6.50 -13.75 -14.07
N TYR A 58 6.04 -13.18 -12.98
CA TYR A 58 6.37 -13.60 -11.61
C TYR A 58 5.36 -14.59 -11.02
N THR A 59 4.21 -14.80 -11.66
CA THR A 59 3.14 -15.68 -11.14
C THR A 59 3.44 -17.19 -11.30
N GLY A 60 4.57 -17.55 -11.92
CA GLY A 60 5.04 -18.93 -12.05
C GLY A 60 5.74 -19.49 -10.81
N SER A 61 6.04 -18.69 -9.81
CA SER A 61 6.65 -19.08 -8.53
C SER A 61 5.81 -18.58 -7.38
N PRO A 62 5.90 -19.17 -6.17
CA PRO A 62 5.21 -18.64 -5.00
C PRO A 62 5.64 -17.17 -4.71
N TYR A 63 4.68 -16.29 -4.49
CA TYR A 63 4.90 -14.89 -4.15
C TYR A 63 3.82 -14.37 -3.20
N SER A 64 4.14 -13.34 -2.44
CA SER A 64 3.20 -12.64 -1.56
C SER A 64 3.19 -11.15 -1.89
N PHE A 65 2.09 -10.49 -1.59
CA PHE A 65 2.00 -9.04 -1.68
C PHE A 65 2.08 -8.39 -0.31
N PHE A 66 2.87 -7.35 -0.22
CA PHE A 66 2.81 -6.38 0.87
C PHE A 66 2.48 -5.00 0.30
N GLY A 67 1.50 -4.32 0.90
CA GLY A 67 1.15 -2.96 0.54
C GLY A 67 0.89 -2.08 1.75
N HIS A 68 1.46 -0.86 1.77
CA HIS A 68 1.22 0.09 2.84
C HIS A 68 0.34 1.25 2.37
N SER A 69 -0.67 1.62 3.17
CA SER A 69 -1.59 2.72 2.89
C SER A 69 -2.27 2.55 1.53
N MET A 70 -2.06 3.45 0.57
CA MET A 70 -2.51 3.29 -0.83
C MET A 70 -2.07 1.95 -1.42
N GLY A 71 -0.86 1.52 -1.14
CA GLY A 71 -0.31 0.23 -1.61
C GLY A 71 -1.10 -0.99 -1.15
N ALA A 72 -1.77 -0.92 0.00
CA ALA A 72 -2.69 -1.98 0.46
C ALA A 72 -3.91 -2.10 -0.46
N GLY A 73 -4.50 -0.97 -0.85
CA GLY A 73 -5.59 -0.95 -1.82
C GLY A 73 -5.16 -1.45 -3.21
N ILE A 74 -3.97 -1.03 -3.66
CA ILE A 74 -3.40 -1.50 -4.93
C ILE A 74 -3.18 -3.02 -4.90
N SER A 75 -2.53 -3.57 -3.88
CA SER A 75 -2.24 -5.00 -3.77
C SER A 75 -3.50 -5.85 -3.64
N PHE A 76 -4.52 -5.35 -2.96
CA PHE A 76 -5.83 -5.98 -2.86
C PHE A 76 -6.54 -6.04 -4.22
N GLU A 77 -6.67 -4.91 -4.92
CA GLU A 77 -7.33 -4.88 -6.23
C GLU A 77 -6.56 -5.64 -7.31
N LEU A 78 -5.22 -5.64 -7.23
CA LEU A 78 -4.39 -6.47 -8.11
C LEU A 78 -4.63 -7.97 -7.84
N SER A 79 -4.78 -8.40 -6.58
CA SER A 79 -5.14 -9.79 -6.26
C SER A 79 -6.50 -10.17 -6.83
N ARG A 80 -7.48 -9.26 -6.78
CA ARG A 80 -8.79 -9.46 -7.42
C ARG A 80 -8.69 -9.51 -8.96
N ALA A 81 -7.83 -8.69 -9.54
CA ALA A 81 -7.59 -8.68 -10.99
C ALA A 81 -6.91 -9.98 -11.46
N LEU A 82 -5.92 -10.48 -10.72
CA LEU A 82 -5.29 -11.79 -10.95
C LEU A 82 -6.32 -12.92 -10.95
N ARG A 83 -7.22 -12.94 -9.97
CA ARG A 83 -8.31 -13.92 -9.92
C ARG A 83 -9.21 -13.82 -11.15
N ARG A 84 -9.67 -12.62 -11.52
CA ARG A 84 -10.51 -12.42 -12.72
C ARG A 84 -9.82 -12.86 -14.01
N ALA A 85 -8.51 -12.70 -14.08
CA ALA A 85 -7.70 -13.14 -15.21
C ALA A 85 -7.35 -14.64 -15.20
N GLY A 86 -7.79 -15.41 -14.19
CA GLY A 86 -7.44 -16.82 -14.03
C GLY A 86 -5.94 -17.09 -13.79
N LEU A 87 -5.22 -16.08 -13.27
CA LEU A 87 -3.80 -16.19 -12.95
C LEU A 87 -3.59 -16.69 -11.51
N THR A 88 -2.39 -17.20 -11.24
CA THR A 88 -2.01 -17.66 -9.90
C THR A 88 -2.10 -16.51 -8.91
N LEU A 89 -2.86 -16.72 -7.83
CA LEU A 89 -2.94 -15.76 -6.74
C LEU A 89 -1.66 -15.74 -5.90
N PRO A 90 -1.34 -14.63 -5.21
CA PRO A 90 -0.31 -14.64 -4.19
C PRO A 90 -0.64 -15.66 -3.09
N VAL A 91 0.39 -16.27 -2.49
CA VAL A 91 0.21 -17.21 -1.38
C VAL A 91 -0.31 -16.54 -0.12
N SER A 92 -0.07 -15.23 0.02
CA SER A 92 -0.64 -14.39 1.08
C SER A 92 -0.70 -12.92 0.66
N LEU A 93 -1.62 -12.18 1.30
CA LEU A 93 -1.75 -10.72 1.15
C LEU A 93 -1.51 -10.05 2.50
N HIS A 94 -0.55 -9.14 2.54
CA HIS A 94 -0.18 -8.37 3.71
C HIS A 94 -0.57 -6.90 3.49
N VAL A 95 -1.60 -6.43 4.16
CA VAL A 95 -2.10 -5.06 4.10
C VAL A 95 -1.67 -4.29 5.34
N SER A 96 -1.18 -3.08 5.17
CA SER A 96 -0.55 -2.29 6.21
C SER A 96 -1.05 -0.86 6.19
N GLY A 97 -1.43 -0.31 7.35
CA GLY A 97 -1.84 1.09 7.50
C GLY A 97 -3.02 1.48 6.61
N ALA A 98 -4.00 0.59 6.43
CA ALA A 98 -5.15 0.83 5.57
C ALA A 98 -6.46 0.31 6.15
N ARG A 99 -7.51 1.09 5.98
CA ARG A 99 -8.88 0.63 6.25
C ARG A 99 -9.27 -0.43 5.23
N ALA A 100 -10.06 -1.41 5.64
CA ALA A 100 -10.61 -2.40 4.74
C ALA A 100 -11.47 -1.75 3.63
N PRO A 101 -11.50 -2.34 2.42
CA PRO A 101 -12.08 -1.67 1.25
C PRO A 101 -13.57 -1.37 1.38
N GLN A 102 -14.33 -2.14 2.17
CA GLN A 102 -15.77 -1.88 2.39
C GLN A 102 -16.05 -0.51 3.04
N TYR A 103 -15.07 0.13 3.70
CA TYR A 103 -15.19 1.52 4.14
C TYR A 103 -15.22 2.53 2.99
N ARG A 104 -14.99 2.06 1.75
CA ARG A 104 -15.12 2.84 0.52
C ARG A 104 -16.33 2.43 -0.34
N LEU A 105 -17.20 1.57 0.20
CA LEU A 105 -18.50 1.29 -0.39
C LEU A 105 -19.32 2.60 -0.40
N ASN A 106 -19.87 2.96 -1.57
CA ASN A 106 -20.58 4.22 -1.77
C ASN A 106 -19.75 5.49 -1.45
N HIS A 107 -18.42 5.37 -1.46
CA HIS A 107 -17.55 6.50 -1.20
C HIS A 107 -17.80 7.62 -2.22
N VAL A 108 -18.09 8.81 -1.72
CA VAL A 108 -18.13 10.05 -2.50
C VAL A 108 -16.81 10.78 -2.24
N PRO A 109 -15.98 10.99 -3.27
CA PRO A 109 -14.72 11.69 -3.08
C PRO A 109 -14.99 13.09 -2.50
N PRO A 110 -14.31 13.48 -1.42
CA PRO A 110 -14.40 14.84 -0.92
C PRO A 110 -13.85 15.82 -1.96
N PRO A 111 -14.19 17.12 -1.90
CA PRO A 111 -13.56 18.14 -2.74
C PRO A 111 -12.03 18.06 -2.71
N GLU A 112 -11.38 18.46 -3.80
CA GLU A 112 -9.91 18.50 -3.80
C GLU A 112 -9.43 19.47 -2.70
N PRO A 113 -8.48 19.03 -1.84
CA PRO A 113 -7.91 19.91 -0.83
C PRO A 113 -7.12 21.03 -1.51
N THR A 114 -7.05 22.17 -0.86
CA THR A 114 -6.06 23.17 -1.27
C THR A 114 -4.65 22.58 -1.08
N MET A 115 -3.66 23.12 -1.77
CA MET A 115 -2.26 22.71 -1.59
C MET A 115 -1.82 22.85 -0.14
N ARG A 116 -2.32 23.88 0.55
CA ARG A 116 -2.03 24.10 1.98
C ARG A 116 -2.58 22.97 2.83
N ASP A 117 -3.88 22.64 2.68
CA ASP A 117 -4.52 21.57 3.47
C ASP A 117 -3.86 20.21 3.20
N PHE A 118 -3.45 19.98 1.97
CA PHE A 118 -2.75 18.77 1.57
C PHE A 118 -1.37 18.65 2.26
N ILE A 119 -0.58 19.72 2.30
CA ILE A 119 0.71 19.75 3.00
C ILE A 119 0.52 19.59 4.50
N GLU A 120 -0.51 20.21 5.09
CA GLU A 120 -0.85 20.03 6.51
C GLU A 120 -1.21 18.58 6.83
N GLU A 121 -1.99 17.91 5.96
CA GLU A 121 -2.30 16.50 6.11
C GLU A 121 -1.05 15.61 6.05
N LEU A 122 -0.12 15.88 5.13
CA LEU A 122 1.15 15.16 5.06
C LEU A 122 2.00 15.31 6.33
N ARG A 123 2.01 16.50 6.92
CA ARG A 123 2.69 16.74 8.20
C ARG A 123 2.02 15.96 9.33
N ARG A 124 0.69 15.95 9.38
CA ARG A 124 -0.09 15.23 10.39
C ARG A 124 0.12 13.72 10.34
N LEU A 125 0.32 13.18 9.15
CA LEU A 125 0.56 11.75 8.94
C LEU A 125 2.02 11.35 9.15
N GLU A 126 2.93 12.32 9.35
CA GLU A 126 4.39 12.08 9.36
C GLU A 126 4.89 11.35 8.11
N GLY A 127 4.11 11.46 7.01
CA GLY A 127 4.27 10.67 5.78
C GLY A 127 5.42 11.09 4.89
N PHE A 128 6.09 12.17 5.26
CA PHE A 128 7.28 12.67 4.57
C PHE A 128 8.30 13.13 5.58
N PRO A 129 9.59 12.85 5.35
CA PRO A 129 10.64 13.37 6.19
C PRO A 129 10.52 14.91 6.29
N PRO A 130 10.65 15.49 7.50
CA PRO A 130 10.63 16.95 7.67
C PRO A 130 11.63 17.67 6.75
N SER A 131 12.75 17.04 6.41
CA SER A 131 13.73 17.52 5.46
C SER A 131 13.17 17.73 4.04
N VAL A 132 12.19 16.93 3.62
CA VAL A 132 11.52 17.08 2.31
C VAL A 132 10.44 18.16 2.41
N LEU A 133 9.59 18.10 3.45
CA LEU A 133 8.50 19.06 3.63
C LEU A 133 8.98 20.52 3.84
N ASN A 134 10.16 20.68 4.43
CA ASN A 134 10.77 21.99 4.69
C ASN A 134 11.75 22.44 3.58
N ASN A 135 11.96 21.62 2.53
CA ASN A 135 12.79 21.97 1.39
C ASN A 135 11.93 22.16 0.15
N PRO A 136 11.70 23.41 -0.33
CA PRO A 136 10.83 23.69 -1.47
C PRO A 136 11.22 22.94 -2.77
N GLU A 137 12.50 22.74 -3.01
CA GLU A 137 12.98 22.04 -4.22
C GLU A 137 12.69 20.55 -4.17
N LEU A 138 12.93 19.90 -3.01
CA LEU A 138 12.60 18.49 -2.84
C LEU A 138 11.10 18.26 -2.86
N LEU A 139 10.35 19.15 -2.23
CA LEU A 139 8.88 19.09 -2.24
C LEU A 139 8.34 19.23 -3.68
N LYS A 140 8.86 20.18 -4.46
CA LYS A 140 8.50 20.38 -5.87
C LYS A 140 8.73 19.13 -6.71
N LEU A 141 9.78 18.37 -6.44
CA LEU A 141 10.06 17.11 -7.14
C LEU A 141 9.12 15.98 -6.73
N ALA A 142 8.72 15.91 -5.46
CA ALA A 142 7.87 14.86 -4.93
C ALA A 142 6.36 15.10 -5.19
N LEU A 143 5.94 16.37 -5.23
CA LEU A 143 4.54 16.77 -5.32
C LEU A 143 3.76 16.17 -6.50
N PRO A 144 4.28 16.11 -7.75
CA PRO A 144 3.50 15.60 -8.88
C PRO A 144 3.04 14.15 -8.65
N ALA A 145 3.96 13.27 -8.25
CA ALA A 145 3.64 11.87 -7.95
C ALA A 145 2.67 11.74 -6.78
N LEU A 146 2.90 12.52 -5.72
CA LEU A 146 2.07 12.51 -4.53
C LEU A 146 0.65 12.98 -4.79
N LEU A 147 0.47 14.04 -5.59
CA LEU A 147 -0.86 14.55 -5.98
C LEU A 147 -1.61 13.56 -6.87
N SER A 148 -0.93 12.94 -7.83
CA SER A 148 -1.53 11.91 -8.68
C SER A 148 -2.00 10.71 -7.86
N ASP A 149 -1.16 10.23 -6.94
CA ASP A 149 -1.50 9.13 -6.04
C ASP A 149 -2.66 9.49 -5.10
N ALA A 150 -2.65 10.71 -4.56
CA ALA A 150 -3.75 11.18 -3.72
C ALA A 150 -5.07 11.25 -4.50
N ARG A 151 -5.06 11.73 -5.75
CA ARG A 151 -6.23 11.73 -6.64
C ARG A 151 -6.71 10.31 -6.90
N LEU A 152 -5.81 9.42 -7.29
CA LEU A 152 -6.09 8.01 -7.53
C LEU A 152 -6.80 7.38 -6.34
N TYR A 153 -6.22 7.52 -5.14
CA TYR A 153 -6.75 6.85 -3.96
C TYR A 153 -8.03 7.52 -3.41
N ARG A 154 -8.21 8.81 -3.62
CA ARG A 154 -9.45 9.52 -3.25
C ARG A 154 -10.63 9.13 -4.13
N GLN A 155 -10.41 8.84 -5.41
CA GLN A 155 -11.46 8.44 -6.36
C GLN A 155 -11.80 6.96 -6.25
N TYR A 156 -10.95 6.17 -5.61
CA TYR A 156 -11.19 4.73 -5.46
C TYR A 156 -12.51 4.45 -4.74
N ARG A 157 -13.35 3.64 -5.36
CA ARG A 157 -14.59 3.10 -4.81
C ARG A 157 -14.48 1.58 -4.77
N TYR A 158 -14.87 1.01 -3.65
CA TYR A 158 -14.91 -0.43 -3.51
C TYR A 158 -16.21 -0.98 -4.11
N GLU A 159 -16.08 -1.96 -4.95
CA GLU A 159 -17.20 -2.77 -5.44
C GLU A 159 -17.13 -4.14 -4.78
N PRO A 160 -18.20 -4.57 -4.05
CA PRO A 160 -18.26 -5.91 -3.48
C PRO A 160 -18.07 -7.00 -4.54
N GLY A 161 -17.50 -8.12 -4.12
CA GLY A 161 -17.27 -9.26 -5.00
C GLY A 161 -16.89 -10.49 -4.17
N GLU A 162 -16.51 -11.55 -4.85
CA GLU A 162 -16.07 -12.77 -4.17
C GLU A 162 -14.85 -12.53 -3.27
N LEU A 163 -14.79 -13.22 -2.15
CA LEU A 163 -13.69 -13.17 -1.21
C LEU A 163 -12.41 -13.75 -1.84
N LEU A 164 -11.27 -13.22 -1.47
CA LEU A 164 -10.00 -13.79 -1.90
C LEU A 164 -9.74 -15.12 -1.17
N ALA A 165 -9.42 -16.17 -1.93
CA ALA A 165 -9.13 -17.51 -1.39
C ALA A 165 -7.66 -17.64 -0.98
N LEU A 166 -7.14 -16.67 -0.19
CA LEU A 166 -5.76 -16.62 0.30
C LEU A 166 -5.70 -16.10 1.74
N PRO A 167 -4.67 -16.47 2.54
CA PRO A 167 -4.40 -15.88 3.84
C PRO A 167 -4.22 -14.37 3.75
N LEU A 168 -4.81 -13.63 4.69
CA LEU A 168 -4.72 -12.17 4.75
C LEU A 168 -4.21 -11.73 6.13
N PHE A 169 -3.22 -10.85 6.11
CA PHE A 169 -2.59 -10.29 7.29
C PHE A 169 -2.76 -8.76 7.28
N ALA A 170 -3.30 -8.19 8.34
CA ALA A 170 -3.49 -6.75 8.46
C ALA A 170 -2.59 -6.17 9.57
N TYR A 171 -1.85 -5.12 9.24
CA TYR A 171 -0.91 -4.47 10.14
C TYR A 171 -1.24 -3.00 10.30
N GLY A 172 -1.04 -2.45 11.51
CA GLY A 172 -1.29 -1.05 11.80
C GLY A 172 -0.37 -0.48 12.87
N GLY A 173 -0.36 0.84 12.96
CA GLY A 173 0.26 1.56 14.07
C GLY A 173 -0.75 1.83 15.18
N GLU A 174 -0.36 1.59 16.46
CA GLU A 174 -1.22 1.80 17.64
C GLU A 174 -1.71 3.25 17.78
N ALA A 175 -0.93 4.21 17.26
CA ALA A 175 -1.22 5.64 17.29
C ALA A 175 -1.61 6.21 15.91
N ASP A 176 -1.98 5.36 14.95
CA ASP A 176 -2.43 5.85 13.63
C ASP A 176 -3.79 6.56 13.76
N PRO A 177 -3.88 7.88 13.49
CA PRO A 177 -5.13 8.62 13.66
C PRO A 177 -6.20 8.23 12.63
N ASN A 178 -5.84 7.53 11.56
CA ASN A 178 -6.74 7.21 10.45
C ASN A 178 -7.14 5.74 10.41
N VAL A 179 -6.33 4.85 10.98
CA VAL A 179 -6.53 3.39 10.88
C VAL A 179 -6.54 2.78 12.28
N THR A 180 -7.72 2.53 12.80
CA THR A 180 -7.92 1.90 14.11
C THR A 180 -7.91 0.38 14.01
N GLN A 181 -7.80 -0.30 15.14
CA GLN A 181 -7.89 -1.75 15.22
C GLN A 181 -9.20 -2.31 14.58
N THR A 182 -10.32 -1.59 14.74
CA THR A 182 -11.59 -1.95 14.08
C THR A 182 -11.46 -1.93 12.57
N HIS A 183 -10.78 -0.93 12.01
CA HIS A 183 -10.51 -0.85 10.57
C HIS A 183 -9.60 -1.99 10.08
N LEU A 184 -8.64 -2.41 10.90
CA LEU A 184 -7.78 -3.56 10.58
C LEU A 184 -8.55 -4.88 10.64
N LYS A 185 -9.34 -5.10 11.69
CA LYS A 185 -10.14 -6.33 11.84
C LYS A 185 -11.15 -6.53 10.72
N ALA A 186 -11.69 -5.45 10.16
CA ALA A 186 -12.64 -5.51 9.05
C ALA A 186 -12.05 -6.13 7.76
N TRP A 187 -10.73 -6.21 7.61
CA TRP A 187 -10.10 -6.94 6.51
C TRP A 187 -10.41 -8.44 6.51
N SER A 188 -10.82 -9.02 7.66
CA SER A 188 -11.27 -10.41 7.74
C SER A 188 -12.44 -10.73 6.79
N GLU A 189 -13.26 -9.72 6.45
CA GLU A 189 -14.39 -9.84 5.53
C GLU A 189 -13.95 -9.91 4.05
N GLN A 190 -12.65 -9.82 3.73
CA GLN A 190 -12.13 -9.83 2.37
C GLN A 190 -11.45 -11.14 1.99
N THR A 191 -11.36 -12.09 2.91
CA THR A 191 -10.76 -13.41 2.65
C THR A 191 -11.68 -14.55 3.09
N SER A 192 -11.65 -15.66 2.34
CA SER A 192 -12.28 -16.93 2.74
C SER A 192 -11.29 -17.89 3.42
N ARG A 193 -10.07 -17.44 3.69
CA ARG A 193 -9.01 -18.21 4.36
C ARG A 193 -8.68 -17.60 5.72
N SER A 194 -7.53 -17.94 6.26
CA SER A 194 -7.08 -17.41 7.55
C SER A 194 -6.87 -15.90 7.52
N PHE A 195 -7.18 -15.26 8.65
CA PHE A 195 -6.95 -13.84 8.88
C PHE A 195 -6.22 -13.63 10.20
N ARG A 196 -5.25 -12.73 10.20
CA ARG A 196 -4.57 -12.22 11.40
C ARG A 196 -4.41 -10.72 11.30
N CYS A 197 -4.43 -10.04 12.44
CA CYS A 197 -4.04 -8.63 12.50
C CYS A 197 -3.07 -8.40 13.67
N ALA A 198 -2.17 -7.43 13.49
CA ALA A 198 -1.23 -6.99 14.50
C ALA A 198 -1.04 -5.47 14.45
N GLU A 199 -0.82 -4.87 15.61
CA GLU A 199 -0.50 -3.45 15.75
C GLU A 199 0.91 -3.31 16.31
N PHE A 200 1.60 -2.23 15.90
CA PHE A 200 2.96 -1.92 16.28
C PHE A 200 3.02 -0.50 16.86
N ARG A 201 3.99 -0.24 17.70
CA ARG A 201 4.20 1.11 18.25
C ARG A 201 4.46 2.11 17.13
N GLY A 202 3.80 3.26 17.18
CA GLY A 202 3.95 4.35 16.21
C GLY A 202 2.65 4.75 15.53
N GLY A 203 2.72 5.78 14.70
CA GLY A 203 1.61 6.32 13.91
C GLY A 203 1.44 5.61 12.57
N HIS A 204 1.00 6.37 11.57
CA HIS A 204 0.76 5.82 10.23
C HIS A 204 2.01 5.17 9.61
N PHE A 205 3.18 5.75 9.83
CA PHE A 205 4.46 5.27 9.30
C PHE A 205 5.26 4.41 10.30
N TYR A 206 4.56 3.63 11.13
CA TYR A 206 5.17 2.67 12.05
C TYR A 206 6.12 1.68 11.35
N LEU A 207 5.95 1.43 10.05
CA LEU A 207 6.83 0.59 9.25
C LEU A 207 8.28 1.12 9.18
N GLU A 208 8.52 2.39 9.51
CA GLU A 208 9.85 2.98 9.66
C GLU A 208 10.31 2.93 11.12
N THR A 209 9.45 3.34 12.06
CA THR A 209 9.78 3.46 13.48
C THR A 209 9.79 2.12 14.23
N SER A 210 8.98 1.16 13.79
CA SER A 210 8.89 -0.21 14.34
C SER A 210 9.27 -1.28 13.30
N GLN A 211 10.18 -0.95 12.36
CA GLN A 211 10.54 -1.79 11.23
C GLN A 211 10.97 -3.20 11.64
N ALA A 212 11.82 -3.33 12.67
CA ALA A 212 12.32 -4.62 13.11
C ALA A 212 11.18 -5.55 13.58
N ALA A 213 10.21 -5.02 14.33
CA ALA A 213 9.06 -5.78 14.82
C ALA A 213 8.14 -6.19 13.66
N LEU A 214 7.88 -5.29 12.71
CA LEU A 214 7.11 -5.60 11.52
C LEU A 214 7.77 -6.70 10.68
N LEU A 215 9.08 -6.60 10.44
CA LEU A 215 9.81 -7.58 9.64
C LEU A 215 9.87 -8.95 10.32
N ALA A 216 9.94 -9.00 11.67
CA ALA A 216 9.84 -10.24 12.42
C ALA A 216 8.45 -10.89 12.26
N ALA A 217 7.36 -10.09 12.31
CA ALA A 217 6.00 -10.57 12.06
C ALA A 217 5.84 -11.07 10.63
N LEU A 218 6.34 -10.32 9.63
CA LEU A 218 6.31 -10.74 8.22
C LEU A 218 7.06 -12.07 8.00
N LYS A 219 8.23 -12.27 8.61
CA LYS A 219 8.95 -13.55 8.53
C LYS A 219 8.11 -14.71 9.05
N ALA A 220 7.45 -14.53 10.19
CA ALA A 220 6.60 -15.55 10.79
C ALA A 220 5.35 -15.85 9.94
N ASP A 221 4.81 -14.83 9.26
CA ASP A 221 3.61 -14.95 8.44
C ASP A 221 3.91 -15.45 7.00
N LEU A 222 5.18 -15.43 6.56
CA LEU A 222 5.66 -15.97 5.29
C LEU A 222 6.18 -17.41 5.39
N ALA A 223 6.43 -17.91 6.61
CA ALA A 223 6.89 -19.29 6.87
C ALA A 223 5.73 -20.28 6.78
#